data_a04cb08a67f18461787060328bf251be
#
_entry.id   a04cb08a67f18461787060328bf251be
#
_cell.length_a   1.000
_cell.length_b   1.000
_cell.length_c   1.000
_cell.angle_alpha   90.00
_cell.angle_beta   90.00
_cell.angle_gamma   90.00
#
_symmetry.space_group_name_H-M   'P 1'
#
loop_
_entity.id
_entity.type
_entity.pdbx_description
1 polymer ?
#
loop_
_entity_poly.entity_id
_entity_poly.type
_entity_poly.pdbx_seq_one_letter_code
_entity_poly.pdbx_strand_id
1 'polypeptide(L)' 'LSADFPAAVALTAASSALMDASRADDAAAVSESAAAEALCSAAVSEDLAFVSDVLAAFAEFAAAVAE' A
#
# COMPACT_ATOMS: atom_id res chain seq x y z
N LEU A 1 47.05 -16.68 8.43
CA LEU A 1 46.49 -16.86 7.09
C LEU A 1 45.23 -17.72 7.13
N SER A 2 45.32 -18.84 7.85
CA SER A 2 44.17 -19.75 7.94
C SER A 2 42.99 -19.18 8.70
N ALA A 3 43.18 -18.21 9.59
CA ALA A 3 42.11 -17.54 10.32
C ALA A 3 41.53 -16.38 9.53
N ASP A 4 42.36 -15.74 8.70
CA ASP A 4 41.92 -14.58 7.92
C ASP A 4 40.97 -14.95 6.78
N PHE A 5 41.21 -16.10 6.14
CA PHE A 5 40.38 -16.52 5.03
C PHE A 5 38.95 -16.87 5.46
N PRO A 6 38.74 -17.68 6.50
CA PRO A 6 37.39 -17.95 6.99
C PRO A 6 36.68 -16.69 7.48
N ALA A 7 37.43 -15.77 8.12
CA ALA A 7 36.84 -14.51 8.58
C ALA A 7 36.38 -13.66 7.42
N ALA A 8 37.15 -13.61 6.34
CA ALA A 8 36.79 -12.85 5.15
C ALA A 8 35.56 -13.45 4.49
N VAL A 9 35.46 -14.78 4.41
CA VAL A 9 34.30 -15.46 3.86
C VAL A 9 33.06 -15.18 4.70
N ALA A 10 33.20 -15.22 6.02
CA ALA A 10 32.09 -14.94 6.93
C ALA A 10 31.57 -13.49 6.76
N LEU A 11 32.51 -12.56 6.61
CA LEU A 11 32.14 -11.15 6.42
C LEU A 11 31.42 -10.95 5.10
N THR A 12 31.86 -11.59 4.04
CA THR A 12 31.20 -11.52 2.74
C THR A 12 29.79 -12.09 2.82
N ALA A 13 29.63 -13.23 3.50
CA ALA A 13 28.31 -13.83 3.67
C ALA A 13 27.37 -12.93 4.48
N ALA A 14 27.89 -12.30 5.54
CA ALA A 14 27.13 -11.39 6.36
C ALA A 14 26.70 -10.15 5.55
N SER A 15 27.59 -9.63 4.72
CA SER A 15 27.27 -8.49 3.86
C SER A 15 26.18 -8.83 2.86
N SER A 16 26.25 -10.01 2.23
CA SER A 16 25.21 -10.46 1.32
C SER A 16 23.87 -10.60 2.00
N ALA A 17 23.86 -11.19 3.21
CA ALA A 17 22.64 -11.35 3.97
C ALA A 17 22.02 -10.01 4.32
N LEU A 18 22.85 -9.04 4.69
CA LEU A 18 22.38 -7.69 5.02
C LEU A 18 21.77 -7.00 3.80
N MET A 19 22.40 -7.14 2.63
CA MET A 19 21.88 -6.58 1.40
C MET A 19 20.55 -7.20 1.02
N ASP A 20 20.42 -8.51 1.18
CA ASP A 20 19.17 -9.22 0.88
C ASP A 20 18.04 -8.76 1.82
N ALA A 21 18.37 -8.58 3.10
CA ALA A 21 17.40 -8.08 4.08
C ALA A 21 16.96 -6.66 3.73
N SER A 22 17.88 -5.82 3.30
CA SER A 22 17.57 -4.45 2.90
C SER A 22 16.64 -4.41 1.69
N ARG A 23 16.88 -5.28 0.71
CA ARG A 23 16.01 -5.38 -0.47
C ARG A 23 14.62 -5.87 -0.09
N ALA A 24 14.54 -6.82 0.83
CA ALA A 24 13.25 -7.31 1.30
C ALA A 24 12.46 -6.21 2.01
N ASP A 25 13.14 -5.39 2.83
CA ASP A 25 12.51 -4.26 3.50
C ASP A 25 11.99 -3.23 2.50
N ASP A 26 12.77 -2.94 1.47
CA ASP A 26 12.36 -2.00 0.43
C ASP A 26 11.13 -2.53 -0.33
N ALA A 27 11.12 -3.82 -0.65
CA ALA A 27 9.99 -4.44 -1.33
C ALA A 27 8.74 -4.39 -0.47
N ALA A 28 8.88 -4.62 0.84
CA ALA A 28 7.76 -4.55 1.77
C ALA A 28 7.21 -3.13 1.85
N ALA A 29 8.08 -2.13 1.89
CA ALA A 29 7.67 -0.73 1.94
C ALA A 29 6.90 -0.33 0.68
N VAL A 30 7.34 -0.79 -0.48
CA VAL A 30 6.64 -0.52 -1.75
C VAL A 30 5.26 -1.16 -1.73
N SER A 31 5.16 -2.40 -1.25
CA SER A 31 3.87 -3.10 -1.15
C SER A 31 2.91 -2.38 -0.21
N GLU A 32 3.41 -1.87 0.90
CA GLU A 32 2.59 -1.12 1.85
C GLU A 32 2.06 0.18 1.23
N SER A 33 2.91 0.88 0.47
CA SER A 33 2.50 2.10 -0.21
C SER A 33 1.40 1.81 -1.23
N ALA A 34 1.54 0.73 -2.00
CA ALA A 34 0.53 0.33 -2.97
C ALA A 34 -0.80 -0.01 -2.30
N ALA A 35 -0.73 -0.71 -1.15
CA ALA A 35 -1.93 -1.05 -0.39
C ALA A 35 -2.62 0.21 0.14
N ALA A 36 -1.84 1.18 0.63
CA ALA A 36 -2.38 2.44 1.13
C ALA A 36 -3.08 3.22 0.00
N GLU A 37 -2.48 3.25 -1.18
CA GLU A 37 -3.10 3.90 -2.34
C GLU A 37 -4.42 3.24 -2.72
N ALA A 38 -4.46 1.91 -2.70
CA ALA A 38 -5.67 1.16 -3.02
C ALA A 38 -6.78 1.46 -2.02
N LEU A 39 -6.44 1.57 -0.73
CA LEU A 39 -7.41 1.92 0.30
C LEU A 39 -7.95 3.33 0.11
N CYS A 40 -7.10 4.28 -0.24
CA CYS A 40 -7.52 5.65 -0.51
C CYS A 40 -8.47 5.70 -1.71
N SER A 41 -8.15 4.98 -2.78
CA SER A 41 -9.00 4.94 -3.96
C SER A 41 -10.37 4.33 -3.64
N ALA A 42 -10.38 3.27 -2.83
CA ALA A 42 -11.63 2.64 -2.42
C ALA A 42 -12.48 3.60 -1.58
N ALA A 43 -11.87 4.34 -0.66
CA ALA A 43 -12.56 5.31 0.17
C ALA A 43 -13.17 6.42 -0.67
N VAL A 44 -12.44 6.92 -1.67
CA VAL A 44 -12.95 7.95 -2.57
C VAL A 44 -14.15 7.42 -3.36
N SER A 45 -14.06 6.17 -3.84
CA SER A 45 -15.18 5.56 -4.58
C SER A 45 -16.42 5.42 -3.72
N GLU A 46 -16.25 5.05 -2.45
CA GLU A 46 -17.37 4.96 -1.52
C GLU A 46 -18.02 6.32 -1.27
N ASP A 47 -17.20 7.35 -1.11
CA ASP A 47 -17.72 8.72 -0.92
C ASP A 47 -18.51 9.19 -2.13
N LEU A 48 -18.01 8.90 -3.34
CA LEU A 48 -18.71 9.27 -4.56
C LEU A 48 -20.04 8.52 -4.70
N ALA A 49 -20.07 7.25 -4.33
CA ALA A 49 -21.31 6.47 -4.34
C ALA A 49 -22.32 7.05 -3.36
N PHE A 50 -21.87 7.45 -2.17
CA PHE A 50 -22.73 8.05 -1.18
C PHE A 50 -23.34 9.37 -1.69
N VAL A 51 -22.50 10.22 -2.30
CA VAL A 51 -22.98 11.49 -2.86
C VAL A 51 -24.02 11.23 -3.96
N SER A 52 -23.78 10.24 -4.81
CA SER A 52 -24.74 9.89 -5.86
C SER A 52 -26.08 9.43 -5.27
N ASP A 53 -26.01 8.64 -4.20
CA ASP A 53 -27.22 8.17 -3.52
C ASP A 53 -28.02 9.33 -2.92
N VAL A 54 -27.31 10.28 -2.30
CA VAL A 54 -27.95 11.45 -1.70
C VAL A 54 -28.63 12.31 -2.78
N LEU A 55 -27.95 12.51 -3.92
CA LEU A 55 -28.50 13.29 -5.02
C LEU A 55 -29.74 12.60 -5.60
N ALA A 56 -29.72 11.29 -5.72
CA ALA A 56 -30.88 10.54 -6.20
C ALA A 56 -32.06 10.68 -5.24
N ALA A 57 -31.80 10.64 -3.94
CA ALA A 57 -32.83 10.80 -2.93
C ALA A 57 -33.46 12.21 -3.01
N PHE A 58 -32.63 13.23 -3.19
CA PHE A 58 -33.14 14.59 -3.36
C PHE A 58 -33.99 14.73 -4.60
N ALA A 59 -33.58 14.10 -5.69
CA ALA A 59 -34.37 14.14 -6.94
C ALA A 59 -35.72 13.49 -6.74
N GLU A 60 -35.78 12.35 -6.05
CA GLU A 60 -37.04 11.67 -5.75
C GLU A 60 -37.95 12.52 -4.87
N PHE A 61 -37.36 13.16 -3.87
CA PHE A 61 -38.13 14.05 -2.99
C PHE A 61 -38.68 15.22 -3.76
N ALA A 62 -37.87 15.86 -4.61
CA ALA A 62 -38.33 16.99 -5.44
C ALA A 62 -39.47 16.57 -6.37
N ALA A 63 -39.37 15.39 -6.96
CA ALA A 63 -40.44 14.88 -7.84
C ALA A 63 -41.72 14.65 -7.06
N ALA A 64 -41.63 14.12 -5.85
CA ALA A 64 -42.79 13.89 -5.01
C ALA A 64 -43.45 15.21 -4.60
N VAL A 65 -42.65 16.23 -4.29
CA VAL A 65 -43.18 17.54 -3.92
C VAL A 65 -43.87 18.22 -5.10
N ALA A 66 -43.34 18.02 -6.30
CA ALA A 66 -43.91 18.63 -7.51
C ALA A 66 -45.26 18.07 -7.89
N GLU A 67 -45.56 16.85 -7.49
CA GLU A 67 -46.84 16.24 -7.74
C GLU A 67 -47.91 16.89 -6.89
#